data_79803db681679863423fa3edeacf9647
#
_entry.id   79803db681679863423fa3edeacf9647
#
_cell.length_a   1.000
_cell.length_b   1.000
_cell.length_c   1.000
_cell.angle_alpha   90.00
_cell.angle_beta   90.00
_cell.angle_gamma   90.00
#
_symmetry.space_group_name_H-M   'P 1'
#
loop_
_entity.id
_entity.type
_entity.pdbx_description
1 polymer ?
#
loop_
_entity_poly.entity_id
_entity_poly.type
_entity_poly.pdbx_seq_one_letter_code
_entity_poly.pdbx_strand_id
1 'polypeptide(L)'
;MILFLLILITSFLGCSCDIPADADTFRVLSYNVENLFDATLDGTEHAEYQDPGKWSERSYRFRLRNLGRILLDPALNHPDVIILQEIENERVVEDLLTFHLAKKGYRSYAVAQTEGSPISVGAISRHPIIHSSVHAVPQGRNILEVIVETPVEEVVIFALHAKSQIGGFSESELLRIENAKSVSLASRDHVDKAVLVCGDFNQNPRVVHEHEGVQTALVDVIHPNAKLYGRAGSLLISGNADFLGPGIFYNPYLAEDCRLAGSYCYGGVWHRYDQILLSPSLFDRRNWEYSTFEVIRFPYLLKGDGTPKRWDLKTLSGYSDHLPVMVTLTRSPWEI
;
A
#
# COMPACT_ATOMS: atom_id res chain seq x y z
N MET A 1 12.71 -24.23 -24.85
CA MET A 1 12.01 -23.22 -25.67
C MET A 1 11.65 -22.11 -24.69
N ILE A 2 12.51 -21.08 -24.61
CA ILE A 2 12.41 -20.00 -23.62
C ILE A 2 11.46 -18.97 -24.21
N LEU A 3 10.33 -18.76 -23.54
CA LEU A 3 9.32 -17.78 -23.94
C LEU A 3 9.75 -16.42 -23.34
N PHE A 4 10.28 -15.53 -24.17
CA PHE A 4 10.50 -14.14 -23.81
C PHE A 4 9.16 -13.41 -23.77
N LEU A 5 8.73 -13.00 -22.60
CA LEU A 5 7.58 -12.12 -22.41
C LEU A 5 8.02 -10.68 -22.77
N LEU A 6 7.55 -10.18 -23.90
CA LEU A 6 7.80 -8.81 -24.37
C LEU A 6 6.89 -7.88 -23.54
N ILE A 7 7.47 -7.08 -22.65
CA ILE A 7 6.77 -6.00 -21.96
C ILE A 7 6.66 -4.83 -22.94
N LEU A 8 5.45 -4.52 -23.38
CA LEU A 8 5.17 -3.33 -24.20
C LEU A 8 5.06 -2.11 -23.28
N ILE A 9 6.10 -1.28 -23.27
CA ILE A 9 6.03 0.05 -22.64
C ILE A 9 5.31 0.98 -23.63
N THR A 10 4.04 1.25 -23.41
CA THR A 10 3.29 2.25 -24.17
C THR A 10 3.50 3.63 -23.58
N SER A 11 4.32 4.44 -24.25
CA SER A 11 4.48 5.86 -23.93
C SER A 11 3.31 6.66 -24.51
N PHE A 12 2.43 7.18 -23.69
CA PHE A 12 1.39 8.11 -24.09
C PHE A 12 1.96 9.54 -24.19
N LEU A 13 2.15 10.04 -25.40
CA LEU A 13 2.42 11.45 -25.69
C LEU A 13 1.10 12.25 -25.66
N GLY A 14 0.67 12.66 -24.50
CA GLY A 14 -0.41 13.64 -24.33
C GLY A 14 0.19 14.96 -23.82
N CYS A 15 -0.22 16.09 -24.38
CA CYS A 15 0.15 17.42 -23.89
C CYS A 15 -0.52 17.61 -22.51
N SER A 16 0.17 17.25 -21.45
CA SER A 16 -0.26 17.43 -20.06
C SER A 16 0.27 18.78 -19.57
N CYS A 17 -0.59 19.54 -18.89
CA CYS A 17 -0.10 20.57 -17.99
C CYS A 17 0.57 19.82 -16.82
N ASP A 18 1.84 19.51 -16.97
CA ASP A 18 2.62 18.86 -15.93
C ASP A 18 2.64 19.79 -14.72
N ILE A 19 1.98 19.38 -13.64
CA ILE A 19 2.23 19.99 -12.33
C ILE A 19 3.63 19.48 -11.97
N PRO A 20 4.64 20.35 -11.83
CA PRO A 20 5.97 19.91 -11.46
C PRO A 20 5.87 19.11 -10.16
N ALA A 21 6.53 17.95 -10.10
CA ALA A 21 6.76 17.29 -8.83
C ALA A 21 7.56 18.26 -7.96
N ASP A 22 7.18 18.38 -6.70
CA ASP A 22 7.95 19.17 -5.74
C ASP A 22 9.30 18.46 -5.56
N ALA A 23 10.38 19.11 -6.00
CA ALA A 23 11.71 18.51 -6.01
C ALA A 23 12.23 18.19 -4.59
N ASP A 24 11.63 18.80 -3.57
CA ASP A 24 12.07 18.68 -2.19
C ASP A 24 11.16 17.79 -1.34
N THR A 25 10.09 17.24 -1.90
CA THR A 25 9.20 16.30 -1.21
C THR A 25 8.83 15.12 -2.10
N PHE A 26 8.67 13.94 -1.49
CA PHE A 26 8.18 12.73 -2.14
C PHE A 26 7.10 12.09 -1.26
N ARG A 27 5.89 11.92 -1.80
CA ARG A 27 4.71 11.45 -1.08
C ARG A 27 4.24 10.11 -1.61
N VAL A 28 4.07 9.15 -0.70
CA VAL A 28 3.50 7.83 -1.03
C VAL A 28 2.21 7.63 -0.26
N LEU A 29 1.12 7.47 -1.00
CA LEU A 29 -0.22 7.16 -0.48
C LEU A 29 -0.47 5.66 -0.61
N SER A 30 -0.95 5.01 0.45
CA SER A 30 -1.46 3.63 0.42
C SER A 30 -2.94 3.61 0.78
N TYR A 31 -3.75 2.91 -0.01
CA TYR A 31 -5.19 2.87 0.18
C TYR A 31 -5.79 1.52 -0.21
N ASN A 32 -6.34 0.81 0.76
CA ASN A 32 -7.26 -0.30 0.52
C ASN A 32 -8.60 0.29 0.06
N VAL A 33 -8.98 0.00 -1.19
CA VAL A 33 -10.15 0.62 -1.84
C VAL A 33 -11.43 -0.17 -1.70
N GLU A 34 -11.44 -1.23 -0.92
CA GLU A 34 -12.60 -2.10 -0.68
C GLU A 34 -13.24 -2.64 -1.96
N ASN A 35 -12.65 -3.71 -2.52
CA ASN A 35 -13.23 -4.47 -3.66
C ASN A 35 -13.55 -3.61 -4.89
N LEU A 36 -12.54 -3.11 -5.57
CA LEU A 36 -12.70 -2.39 -6.82
C LEU A 36 -12.66 -3.34 -8.02
N PHE A 37 -13.83 -3.85 -8.41
CA PHE A 37 -14.01 -4.70 -9.59
C PHE A 37 -14.34 -3.86 -10.82
N ASP A 38 -13.91 -4.31 -12.00
CA ASP A 38 -14.39 -3.76 -13.28
C ASP A 38 -15.81 -4.25 -13.60
N ALA A 39 -16.31 -3.94 -14.78
CA ALA A 39 -17.66 -4.36 -15.18
C ALA A 39 -17.66 -5.59 -16.09
N THR A 40 -16.51 -6.25 -16.25
CA THR A 40 -16.36 -7.46 -17.07
C THR A 40 -16.33 -8.66 -16.13
N LEU A 41 -17.28 -9.55 -16.27
CA LEU A 41 -17.34 -10.74 -15.42
C LEU A 41 -16.39 -11.81 -15.96
N ASP A 42 -15.43 -12.22 -15.17
CA ASP A 42 -14.54 -13.36 -15.44
C ASP A 42 -14.83 -14.57 -14.52
N GLY A 43 -15.70 -14.39 -13.51
CA GLY A 43 -16.15 -15.43 -12.57
C GLY A 43 -15.33 -15.52 -11.30
N THR A 44 -14.32 -14.66 -11.13
CA THR A 44 -13.50 -14.60 -9.90
C THR A 44 -14.02 -13.59 -8.88
N GLU A 45 -14.87 -12.65 -9.32
CA GLU A 45 -15.41 -11.57 -8.50
C GLU A 45 -16.24 -12.10 -7.33
N HIS A 46 -16.35 -11.30 -6.28
CA HIS A 46 -17.28 -11.61 -5.19
C HIS A 46 -18.74 -11.65 -5.69
N ALA A 47 -19.55 -12.55 -5.13
CA ALA A 47 -20.90 -12.85 -5.61
C ALA A 47 -21.83 -11.63 -5.78
N GLU A 48 -21.65 -10.60 -4.95
CA GLU A 48 -22.42 -9.37 -5.05
C GLU A 48 -22.07 -8.54 -6.30
N TYR A 49 -20.87 -8.70 -6.87
CA TYR A 49 -20.41 -8.02 -8.09
C TYR A 49 -20.75 -8.81 -9.36
N GLN A 50 -21.10 -10.08 -9.22
CA GLN A 50 -21.51 -10.94 -10.36
C GLN A 50 -22.96 -10.72 -10.82
N ASP A 51 -23.74 -9.91 -10.08
CA ASP A 51 -25.13 -9.59 -10.44
C ASP A 51 -25.19 -8.32 -11.30
N PRO A 52 -25.50 -8.42 -12.62
CA PRO A 52 -25.58 -7.24 -13.50
C PRO A 52 -26.62 -6.21 -13.08
N GLY A 53 -27.61 -6.62 -12.24
CA GLY A 53 -28.60 -5.70 -11.68
C GLY A 53 -28.04 -4.84 -10.55
N LYS A 54 -26.95 -5.25 -9.94
CA LYS A 54 -26.27 -4.52 -8.85
C LYS A 54 -24.98 -3.85 -9.29
N TRP A 55 -24.21 -4.55 -10.15
CA TRP A 55 -22.92 -4.06 -10.65
C TRP A 55 -22.95 -3.97 -12.20
N SER A 56 -22.53 -2.84 -12.73
CA SER A 56 -22.59 -2.54 -14.16
C SER A 56 -21.50 -1.54 -14.53
N GLU A 57 -21.23 -1.37 -15.81
CA GLU A 57 -20.31 -0.35 -16.34
C GLU A 57 -20.59 1.06 -15.75
N ARG A 58 -21.88 1.41 -15.58
CA ARG A 58 -22.26 2.69 -14.96
C ARG A 58 -21.83 2.76 -13.50
N SER A 59 -22.03 1.69 -12.74
CA SER A 59 -21.66 1.60 -11.30
C SER A 59 -20.16 1.63 -11.14
N TYR A 60 -19.44 0.91 -11.99
CA TYR A 60 -17.98 0.89 -12.04
C TYR A 60 -17.40 2.28 -12.32
N ARG A 61 -17.87 2.98 -13.37
CA ARG A 61 -17.42 4.34 -13.69
C ARG A 61 -17.74 5.34 -12.59
N PHE A 62 -18.85 5.16 -11.90
CA PHE A 62 -19.18 5.97 -10.73
C PHE A 62 -18.18 5.73 -9.58
N ARG A 63 -17.83 4.49 -9.34
CA ARG A 63 -16.84 4.07 -8.33
C ARG A 63 -15.45 4.66 -8.65
N LEU A 64 -14.98 4.51 -9.88
CA LEU A 64 -13.73 5.12 -10.35
C LEU A 64 -13.69 6.63 -10.15
N ARG A 65 -14.79 7.33 -10.47
CA ARG A 65 -14.88 8.78 -10.25
C ARG A 65 -14.77 9.15 -8.76
N ASN A 66 -15.43 8.39 -7.87
CA ASN A 66 -15.34 8.63 -6.44
C ASN A 66 -13.90 8.41 -5.94
N LEU A 67 -13.24 7.36 -6.41
CA LEU A 67 -11.86 7.11 -6.08
C LEU A 67 -10.93 8.20 -6.63
N GLY A 68 -11.09 8.55 -7.91
CA GLY A 68 -10.33 9.66 -8.52
C GLY A 68 -10.47 10.98 -7.76
N ARG A 69 -11.67 11.27 -7.21
CA ARG A 69 -11.87 12.45 -6.36
C ARG A 69 -11.02 12.41 -5.08
N ILE A 70 -10.89 11.24 -4.45
CA ILE A 70 -10.05 11.10 -3.25
C ILE A 70 -8.58 11.30 -3.62
N LEU A 71 -8.11 10.53 -4.61
CA LEU A 71 -6.70 10.49 -4.99
C LEU A 71 -6.19 11.84 -5.53
N LEU A 72 -7.09 12.68 -6.02
CA LEU A 72 -6.79 14.03 -6.53
C LEU A 72 -7.25 15.14 -5.59
N ASP A 73 -7.61 14.83 -4.35
CA ASP A 73 -7.97 15.89 -3.39
C ASP A 73 -6.77 16.82 -3.21
N PRO A 74 -6.96 18.15 -3.37
CA PRO A 74 -5.87 19.11 -3.26
C PRO A 74 -5.09 19.04 -1.95
N ALA A 75 -5.73 18.63 -0.86
CA ALA A 75 -5.08 18.50 0.44
C ALA A 75 -4.03 17.38 0.49
N LEU A 76 -4.05 16.43 -0.45
CA LEU A 76 -3.00 15.40 -0.59
C LEU A 76 -1.74 15.93 -1.30
N ASN A 77 -1.77 17.13 -1.85
CA ASN A 77 -0.66 17.70 -2.63
C ASN A 77 -0.14 16.77 -3.74
N HIS A 78 -1.06 16.03 -4.39
CA HIS A 78 -0.75 15.10 -5.48
C HIS A 78 0.36 14.09 -5.11
N PRO A 79 0.05 13.00 -4.39
CA PRO A 79 1.04 11.98 -4.05
C PRO A 79 1.85 11.54 -5.27
N ASP A 80 3.16 11.34 -5.09
CA ASP A 80 4.06 10.94 -6.16
C ASP A 80 3.83 9.49 -6.58
N VAL A 81 3.52 8.65 -5.58
CA VAL A 81 3.13 7.25 -5.79
C VAL A 81 1.85 6.94 -5.01
N ILE A 82 0.95 6.19 -5.65
CA ILE A 82 -0.29 5.68 -5.07
C ILE A 82 -0.22 4.16 -5.10
N ILE A 83 -0.35 3.54 -3.93
CA ILE A 83 -0.43 2.09 -3.75
C ILE A 83 -1.88 1.74 -3.44
N LEU A 84 -2.46 0.82 -4.21
CA LEU A 84 -3.85 0.39 -4.07
C LEU A 84 -3.91 -1.10 -3.69
N GLN A 85 -4.76 -1.43 -2.73
CA GLN A 85 -5.12 -2.80 -2.38
C GLN A 85 -6.59 -3.02 -2.73
N GLU A 86 -6.96 -4.28 -2.98
CA GLU A 86 -8.30 -4.70 -3.36
C GLU A 86 -8.77 -4.16 -4.71
N ILE A 87 -7.86 -3.99 -5.64
CA ILE A 87 -8.17 -3.82 -7.06
C ILE A 87 -8.27 -5.19 -7.72
N GLU A 88 -9.16 -5.36 -8.68
CA GLU A 88 -9.33 -6.63 -9.36
C GLU A 88 -8.12 -6.98 -10.25
N ASN A 89 -7.78 -6.10 -11.17
CA ASN A 89 -6.83 -6.38 -12.24
C ASN A 89 -6.14 -5.12 -12.78
N GLU A 90 -5.30 -5.29 -13.79
CA GLU A 90 -4.56 -4.22 -14.46
C GLU A 90 -5.50 -3.21 -15.13
N ARG A 91 -6.61 -3.67 -15.73
CA ARG A 91 -7.58 -2.82 -16.40
C ARG A 91 -8.17 -1.75 -15.49
N VAL A 92 -8.45 -2.10 -14.24
CA VAL A 92 -8.94 -1.14 -13.24
C VAL A 92 -7.95 0.01 -13.04
N VAL A 93 -6.65 -0.30 -13.01
CA VAL A 93 -5.58 0.70 -12.88
C VAL A 93 -5.47 1.57 -14.14
N GLU A 94 -5.53 0.95 -15.33
CA GLU A 94 -5.52 1.65 -16.61
C GLU A 94 -6.70 2.61 -16.75
N ASP A 95 -7.89 2.16 -16.39
CA ASP A 95 -9.11 2.98 -16.44
C ASP A 95 -9.02 4.16 -15.46
N LEU A 96 -8.55 3.92 -14.23
CA LEU A 96 -8.34 4.96 -13.23
C LEU A 96 -7.31 6.00 -13.73
N LEU A 97 -6.21 5.53 -14.30
CA LEU A 97 -5.18 6.37 -14.88
C LEU A 97 -5.76 7.20 -16.03
N THR A 98 -6.36 6.55 -17.00
CA THR A 98 -6.88 7.18 -18.25
C THR A 98 -7.97 8.20 -17.96
N PHE A 99 -8.94 7.85 -17.12
CA PHE A 99 -10.11 8.71 -16.91
C PHE A 99 -9.89 9.82 -15.89
N HIS A 100 -8.95 9.64 -14.95
CA HIS A 100 -8.82 10.56 -13.83
C HIS A 100 -7.39 11.08 -13.60
N LEU A 101 -6.37 10.23 -13.63
CA LEU A 101 -5.06 10.57 -13.07
C LEU A 101 -4.07 11.10 -14.11
N ALA A 102 -4.14 10.68 -15.38
CA ALA A 102 -3.14 11.04 -16.40
C ALA A 102 -2.95 12.55 -16.56
N LYS A 103 -4.04 13.35 -16.49
CA LYS A 103 -4.01 14.82 -16.60
C LYS A 103 -3.30 15.50 -15.42
N LYS A 104 -2.96 14.74 -14.37
CA LYS A 104 -2.24 15.21 -13.18
C LYS A 104 -0.81 14.68 -13.12
N GLY A 105 -0.30 14.18 -14.24
CA GLY A 105 1.07 13.74 -14.39
C GLY A 105 1.34 12.29 -14.03
N TYR A 106 0.34 11.50 -13.63
CA TYR A 106 0.51 10.06 -13.40
C TYR A 106 0.62 9.37 -14.75
N ARG A 107 1.68 8.53 -14.92
CA ARG A 107 2.04 7.96 -16.22
C ARG A 107 2.60 6.54 -16.18
N SER A 108 3.00 6.09 -15.00
CA SER A 108 3.59 4.76 -14.81
C SER A 108 2.74 3.96 -13.83
N TYR A 109 2.59 2.67 -14.06
CA TYR A 109 1.90 1.78 -13.15
C TYR A 109 2.45 0.35 -13.23
N ALA A 110 2.18 -0.44 -12.21
CA ALA A 110 2.41 -1.87 -12.16
C ALA A 110 1.37 -2.56 -11.26
N VAL A 111 1.08 -3.83 -11.54
CA VAL A 111 0.08 -4.62 -10.79
C VAL A 111 0.63 -6.01 -10.50
N ALA A 112 0.45 -6.50 -9.28
CA ALA A 112 0.72 -7.89 -8.91
C ALA A 112 -0.58 -8.65 -8.76
N GLN A 113 -0.96 -9.38 -9.80
CA GLN A 113 -2.07 -10.32 -9.76
C GLN A 113 -1.65 -11.62 -9.08
N THR A 114 -2.60 -12.26 -8.40
CA THR A 114 -2.42 -13.59 -7.81
C THR A 114 -3.42 -14.53 -8.47
N GLU A 115 -2.94 -15.62 -9.04
CA GLU A 115 -3.80 -16.63 -9.66
C GLU A 115 -4.86 -17.13 -8.68
N GLY A 116 -6.13 -17.10 -9.10
CA GLY A 116 -7.28 -17.49 -8.28
C GLY A 116 -7.67 -16.52 -7.17
N SER A 117 -7.00 -15.36 -7.03
CA SER A 117 -7.44 -14.30 -6.13
C SER A 117 -8.32 -13.29 -6.89
N PRO A 118 -9.49 -12.92 -6.36
CA PRO A 118 -10.34 -11.91 -6.99
C PRO A 118 -9.78 -10.50 -6.89
N ILE A 119 -8.77 -10.29 -6.05
CA ILE A 119 -8.21 -8.97 -5.76
C ILE A 119 -6.68 -8.99 -5.78
N SER A 120 -6.11 -7.87 -6.17
CA SER A 120 -4.70 -7.63 -6.43
C SER A 120 -4.19 -6.39 -5.71
N VAL A 121 -2.90 -6.11 -5.85
CA VAL A 121 -2.27 -4.85 -5.44
C VAL A 121 -1.68 -4.14 -6.65
N GLY A 122 -1.71 -2.81 -6.65
CA GLY A 122 -1.17 -2.01 -7.74
C GLY A 122 -0.47 -0.76 -7.25
N ALA A 123 0.45 -0.26 -8.07
CA ALA A 123 1.15 1.01 -7.89
C ALA A 123 0.90 1.91 -9.10
N ILE A 124 0.64 3.19 -8.86
CA ILE A 124 0.51 4.23 -9.89
C ILE A 124 1.46 5.35 -9.51
N SER A 125 2.28 5.83 -10.45
CA SER A 125 3.33 6.81 -10.19
C SER A 125 3.31 7.98 -11.17
N ARG A 126 3.67 9.16 -10.66
CA ARG A 126 4.00 10.35 -11.45
C ARG A 126 5.43 10.28 -12.01
N HIS A 127 6.29 9.53 -11.34
CA HIS A 127 7.67 9.27 -11.73
C HIS A 127 7.79 7.97 -12.54
N PRO A 128 8.87 7.77 -13.30
CA PRO A 128 9.11 6.50 -13.98
C PRO A 128 9.21 5.34 -12.99
N ILE A 129 8.47 4.26 -13.24
CA ILE A 129 8.75 2.95 -12.63
C ILE A 129 9.76 2.28 -13.56
N ILE A 130 11.03 2.23 -13.13
CA ILE A 130 12.14 1.70 -13.94
C ILE A 130 12.31 0.19 -13.80
N HIS A 131 11.73 -0.39 -12.76
CA HIS A 131 11.67 -1.83 -12.56
C HIS A 131 10.42 -2.22 -11.81
N SER A 132 9.84 -3.37 -12.16
CA SER A 132 8.78 -4.00 -11.37
C SER A 132 8.96 -5.51 -11.35
N SER A 133 8.71 -6.11 -10.20
CA SER A 133 8.68 -7.57 -10.03
C SER A 133 7.55 -8.01 -9.11
N VAL A 134 7.15 -9.27 -9.28
CA VAL A 134 6.10 -9.88 -8.48
C VAL A 134 6.70 -11.02 -7.67
N HIS A 135 6.63 -10.90 -6.35
CA HIS A 135 7.07 -11.93 -5.44
C HIS A 135 5.90 -12.84 -5.08
N ALA A 136 5.98 -14.09 -5.54
CA ALA A 136 4.96 -15.09 -5.22
C ALA A 136 5.02 -15.47 -3.74
N VAL A 137 3.86 -15.46 -3.08
CA VAL A 137 3.71 -15.87 -1.69
C VAL A 137 2.91 -17.18 -1.64
N PRO A 138 3.46 -18.27 -1.09
CA PRO A 138 2.75 -19.55 -1.01
C PRO A 138 1.41 -19.41 -0.29
N GLN A 139 0.31 -19.79 -0.96
CA GLN A 139 -1.06 -19.69 -0.45
C GLN A 139 -1.52 -18.28 -0.03
N GLY A 140 -0.70 -17.27 -0.29
CA GLY A 140 -0.98 -15.86 -0.01
C GLY A 140 -1.19 -15.05 -1.29
N ARG A 141 -1.41 -13.74 -1.14
CA ARG A 141 -1.41 -12.80 -2.26
C ARG A 141 0.01 -12.39 -2.59
N ASN A 142 0.28 -12.27 -3.88
CA ASN A 142 1.56 -11.80 -4.39
C ASN A 142 1.88 -10.38 -3.90
N ILE A 143 3.16 -10.11 -3.75
CA ILE A 143 3.68 -8.80 -3.39
C ILE A 143 4.23 -8.15 -4.65
N LEU A 144 3.90 -6.89 -4.85
CA LEU A 144 4.47 -6.07 -5.92
C LEU A 144 5.69 -5.34 -5.39
N GLU A 145 6.81 -5.48 -6.08
CA GLU A 145 7.97 -4.60 -5.93
C GLU A 145 8.02 -3.64 -7.11
N VAL A 146 8.22 -2.36 -6.85
CA VAL A 146 8.51 -1.34 -7.87
C VAL A 146 9.72 -0.53 -7.45
N ILE A 147 10.55 -0.16 -8.43
CA ILE A 147 11.63 0.81 -8.26
C ILE A 147 11.22 2.08 -9.01
N VAL A 148 11.08 3.16 -8.27
CA VAL A 148 10.67 4.46 -8.77
C VAL A 148 11.89 5.36 -8.86
N GLU A 149 12.15 5.89 -10.07
CA GLU A 149 13.20 6.88 -10.31
C GLU A 149 12.70 8.25 -9.86
N THR A 150 13.37 8.85 -8.86
CA THR A 150 13.06 10.19 -8.37
C THR A 150 14.21 11.15 -8.67
N PRO A 151 14.03 12.46 -8.57
CA PRO A 151 15.12 13.42 -8.77
C PRO A 151 16.28 13.29 -7.76
N VAL A 152 16.09 12.61 -6.64
CA VAL A 152 17.08 12.49 -5.56
C VAL A 152 17.76 11.12 -5.62
N GLU A 153 16.97 10.04 -5.56
CA GLU A 153 17.46 8.66 -5.60
C GLU A 153 16.37 7.70 -6.08
N GLU A 154 16.71 6.46 -6.34
CA GLU A 154 15.75 5.39 -6.56
C GLU A 154 15.06 5.01 -5.26
N VAL A 155 13.73 4.96 -5.27
CA VAL A 155 12.92 4.50 -4.13
C VAL A 155 12.31 3.14 -4.46
N VAL A 156 12.57 2.16 -3.61
CA VAL A 156 12.00 0.81 -3.72
C VAL A 156 10.73 0.74 -2.88
N ILE A 157 9.65 0.28 -3.48
CA ILE A 157 8.36 0.14 -2.78
C ILE A 157 7.86 -1.29 -2.93
N PHE A 158 7.67 -1.97 -1.80
CA PHE A 158 6.93 -3.23 -1.72
C PHE A 158 5.48 -2.92 -1.37
N ALA A 159 4.57 -3.31 -2.25
CA ALA A 159 3.13 -3.20 -2.03
C ALA A 159 2.53 -4.57 -1.72
N LEU A 160 1.79 -4.68 -0.63
CA LEU A 160 1.19 -5.93 -0.18
C LEU A 160 -0.25 -5.76 0.30
N HIS A 161 -0.99 -6.88 0.28
CA HIS A 161 -2.25 -7.05 0.97
C HIS A 161 -2.25 -8.41 1.66
N ALA A 162 -1.91 -8.43 2.91
CA ALA A 162 -1.78 -9.66 3.70
C ALA A 162 -3.14 -10.32 3.97
N LYS A 163 -3.13 -11.57 4.41
CA LYS A 163 -4.35 -12.33 4.70
C LYS A 163 -5.15 -11.68 5.83
N SER A 164 -6.45 -11.45 5.58
CA SER A 164 -7.38 -10.96 6.61
C SER A 164 -7.53 -11.95 7.77
N GLN A 165 -7.96 -11.45 8.94
CA GLN A 165 -8.19 -12.28 10.13
C GLN A 165 -9.51 -13.08 10.09
N ILE A 166 -10.27 -13.02 9.00
CA ILE A 166 -11.47 -13.82 8.80
C ILE A 166 -11.09 -15.31 8.84
N GLY A 167 -11.79 -16.08 9.68
CA GLY A 167 -11.52 -17.51 9.91
C GLY A 167 -10.64 -17.82 11.12
N GLY A 168 -10.11 -16.79 11.80
CA GLY A 168 -9.31 -16.94 13.01
C GLY A 168 -7.89 -16.38 12.90
N PHE A 169 -7.36 -15.94 14.04
CA PHE A 169 -6.04 -15.33 14.11
C PHE A 169 -4.93 -16.34 13.76
N SER A 170 -4.89 -17.48 14.43
CA SER A 170 -3.76 -18.44 14.34
C SER A 170 -3.59 -19.01 12.93
N GLU A 171 -4.66 -19.34 12.24
CA GLU A 171 -4.61 -19.92 10.90
C GLU A 171 -4.19 -18.87 9.85
N SER A 172 -4.73 -17.66 9.97
CA SER A 172 -4.43 -16.56 9.05
C SER A 172 -3.04 -15.95 9.30
N GLU A 173 -2.50 -16.05 10.53
CA GLU A 173 -1.20 -15.52 10.89
C GLU A 173 -0.05 -16.19 10.15
N LEU A 174 -0.14 -17.50 9.92
CA LEU A 174 0.87 -18.22 9.14
C LEU A 174 1.03 -17.64 7.72
N LEU A 175 -0.07 -17.25 7.09
CA LEU A 175 -0.04 -16.63 5.77
C LEU A 175 0.51 -15.20 5.82
N ARG A 176 0.23 -14.44 6.89
CA ARG A 176 0.84 -13.12 7.09
C ARG A 176 2.34 -13.22 7.33
N ILE A 177 2.80 -14.24 8.03
CA ILE A 177 4.24 -14.52 8.21
C ILE A 177 4.91 -14.84 6.87
N GLU A 178 4.27 -15.58 5.97
CA GLU A 178 4.82 -15.84 4.62
C GLU A 178 4.94 -14.54 3.79
N ASN A 179 3.98 -13.61 3.90
CA ASN A 179 4.13 -12.27 3.31
C ASN A 179 5.33 -11.53 3.92
N ALA A 180 5.44 -11.49 5.25
CA ALA A 180 6.53 -10.83 5.96
C ALA A 180 7.90 -11.40 5.56
N LYS A 181 8.00 -12.72 5.48
CA LYS A 181 9.20 -13.44 5.05
C LYS A 181 9.61 -13.12 3.62
N SER A 182 8.64 -13.07 2.69
CA SER A 182 8.91 -12.70 1.30
C SER A 182 9.49 -11.27 1.21
N VAL A 183 8.88 -10.29 1.89
CA VAL A 183 9.42 -8.92 1.97
C VAL A 183 10.80 -8.90 2.63
N SER A 184 10.98 -9.59 3.77
CA SER A 184 12.26 -9.64 4.47
C SER A 184 13.39 -10.23 3.62
N LEU A 185 13.09 -11.18 2.74
CA LEU A 185 14.09 -11.75 1.84
C LEU A 185 14.40 -10.79 0.68
N ALA A 186 13.37 -10.27 0.01
CA ALA A 186 13.53 -9.38 -1.14
C ALA A 186 14.20 -8.05 -0.77
N SER A 187 13.88 -7.48 0.39
CA SER A 187 14.46 -6.21 0.84
C SER A 187 15.97 -6.27 1.11
N ARG A 188 16.55 -7.48 1.25
CA ARG A 188 18.02 -7.64 1.42
C ARG A 188 18.83 -7.19 0.20
N ASP A 189 18.23 -7.23 -0.97
CA ASP A 189 18.87 -6.78 -2.20
C ASP A 189 18.93 -5.24 -2.31
N HIS A 190 18.28 -4.56 -1.36
CA HIS A 190 18.12 -3.10 -1.32
C HIS A 190 18.56 -2.46 0.00
N VAL A 191 19.55 -3.05 0.69
CA VAL A 191 19.98 -2.63 2.05
C VAL A 191 20.37 -1.14 2.13
N ASP A 192 20.97 -0.60 1.07
CA ASP A 192 21.47 0.78 1.01
C ASP A 192 20.52 1.74 0.28
N LYS A 193 19.30 1.28 -0.07
CA LYS A 193 18.30 2.08 -0.78
C LYS A 193 17.19 2.56 0.14
N ALA A 194 16.52 3.63 -0.25
CA ALA A 194 15.26 4.04 0.34
C ALA A 194 14.20 2.98 0.03
N VAL A 195 13.78 2.22 1.05
CA VAL A 195 12.78 1.15 0.93
C VAL A 195 11.54 1.50 1.74
N LEU A 196 10.38 1.40 1.09
CA LEU A 196 9.07 1.50 1.72
C LEU A 196 8.34 0.16 1.60
N VAL A 197 7.67 -0.30 2.66
CA VAL A 197 6.76 -1.45 2.62
C VAL A 197 5.35 -0.95 2.93
N CYS A 198 4.50 -0.93 1.94
CA CYS A 198 3.19 -0.27 1.98
C CYS A 198 2.06 -1.28 1.83
N GLY A 199 0.98 -1.10 2.56
CA GLY A 199 -0.24 -1.85 2.30
C GLY A 199 -1.07 -2.16 3.53
N ASP A 200 -2.07 -3.01 3.30
CA ASP A 200 -2.89 -3.60 4.35
C ASP A 200 -2.22 -4.87 4.88
N PHE A 201 -1.62 -4.74 6.06
CA PHE A 201 -0.99 -5.86 6.76
C PHE A 201 -2.00 -6.77 7.48
N ASN A 202 -3.26 -6.35 7.59
CA ASN A 202 -4.30 -7.04 8.35
C ASN A 202 -3.87 -7.41 9.78
N GLN A 203 -2.94 -6.63 10.33
CA GLN A 203 -2.33 -6.84 11.64
C GLN A 203 -1.94 -5.52 12.28
N ASN A 204 -2.22 -5.37 13.58
CA ASN A 204 -1.70 -4.25 14.36
C ASN A 204 -0.19 -4.42 14.61
N PRO A 205 0.60 -3.33 14.64
CA PRO A 205 2.06 -3.44 14.80
C PRO A 205 2.51 -3.98 16.15
N ARG A 206 1.63 -4.00 17.16
CA ARG A 206 1.95 -4.52 18.52
C ARG A 206 1.33 -5.89 18.81
N VAL A 207 0.76 -6.56 17.83
CA VAL A 207 0.06 -7.83 18.03
C VAL A 207 0.93 -8.91 18.68
N VAL A 208 2.24 -8.90 18.47
CA VAL A 208 3.19 -9.83 19.13
C VAL A 208 3.14 -9.76 20.67
N HIS A 209 2.77 -8.60 21.22
CA HIS A 209 2.61 -8.42 22.68
C HIS A 209 1.24 -8.88 23.21
N GLU A 210 0.27 -9.10 22.31
CA GLU A 210 -1.09 -9.54 22.63
C GLU A 210 -1.20 -11.08 22.60
N HIS A 211 -0.23 -11.76 21.96
CA HIS A 211 -0.21 -13.22 21.78
C HIS A 211 1.11 -13.82 22.29
N GLU A 212 1.21 -14.02 23.61
CA GLU A 212 2.42 -14.52 24.26
C GLU A 212 2.86 -15.87 23.67
N GLY A 213 4.15 -15.97 23.32
CA GLY A 213 4.76 -17.17 22.76
C GLY A 213 4.41 -17.48 21.30
N VAL A 214 3.61 -16.64 20.64
CA VAL A 214 3.22 -16.83 19.24
C VAL A 214 4.06 -15.91 18.34
N GLN A 215 4.67 -16.48 17.30
CA GLN A 215 5.29 -15.70 16.24
C GLN A 215 4.23 -14.95 15.45
N THR A 216 4.50 -13.68 15.14
CA THR A 216 3.62 -12.84 14.30
C THR A 216 4.39 -12.27 13.10
N ALA A 217 3.67 -11.83 12.07
CA ALA A 217 4.28 -11.28 10.85
C ALA A 217 5.08 -10.00 11.14
N LEU A 218 4.57 -9.13 12.02
CA LEU A 218 5.26 -7.93 12.49
C LEU A 218 5.72 -8.15 13.93
N VAL A 219 6.99 -7.83 14.22
CA VAL A 219 7.58 -8.00 15.56
C VAL A 219 8.35 -6.75 15.95
N ASP A 220 7.88 -6.08 17.00
CA ASP A 220 8.61 -4.97 17.63
C ASP A 220 9.95 -5.47 18.18
N VAL A 221 11.05 -4.77 17.87
CA VAL A 221 12.42 -5.16 18.27
C VAL A 221 12.63 -5.23 19.77
N ILE A 222 11.81 -4.55 20.57
CA ILE A 222 11.84 -4.63 22.04
C ILE A 222 11.26 -5.94 22.59
N HIS A 223 10.56 -6.74 21.77
CA HIS A 223 10.01 -8.01 22.18
C HIS A 223 11.13 -9.03 22.48
N PRO A 224 11.08 -9.79 23.60
CA PRO A 224 12.16 -10.72 23.99
C PRO A 224 12.56 -11.73 22.91
N ASN A 225 11.59 -12.16 22.10
CA ASN A 225 11.80 -13.14 21.03
C ASN A 225 12.04 -12.49 19.64
N ALA A 226 12.25 -11.18 19.54
CA ALA A 226 12.38 -10.47 18.27
C ALA A 226 13.45 -11.11 17.35
N LYS A 227 14.63 -11.40 17.87
CA LYS A 227 15.71 -12.05 17.11
C LYS A 227 15.33 -13.45 16.61
N LEU A 228 14.60 -14.21 17.41
CA LEU A 228 14.14 -15.56 17.02
C LEU A 228 13.11 -15.46 15.89
N TYR A 229 12.10 -14.63 16.07
CA TYR A 229 11.01 -14.45 15.09
C TYR A 229 11.50 -13.81 13.79
N GLY A 230 12.41 -12.83 13.86
CA GLY A 230 13.03 -12.25 12.66
C GLY A 230 13.81 -13.29 11.84
N ARG A 231 14.55 -14.21 12.49
CA ARG A 231 15.20 -15.34 11.78
C ARG A 231 14.19 -16.30 11.17
N ALA A 232 13.02 -16.44 11.76
CA ALA A 232 11.93 -17.28 11.28
C ALA A 232 11.04 -16.60 10.21
N GLY A 233 11.34 -15.35 9.82
CA GLY A 233 10.73 -14.66 8.68
C GLY A 233 9.82 -13.49 9.03
N SER A 234 9.65 -13.14 10.32
CA SER A 234 8.91 -11.92 10.70
C SER A 234 9.65 -10.65 10.25
N LEU A 235 8.90 -9.61 9.91
CA LEU A 235 9.47 -8.26 9.74
C LEU A 235 9.71 -7.65 11.12
N LEU A 236 10.96 -7.26 11.36
CA LEU A 236 11.34 -6.53 12.56
C LEU A 236 11.01 -5.05 12.38
N ILE A 237 10.31 -4.47 13.35
CA ILE A 237 9.86 -3.09 13.32
C ILE A 237 10.22 -2.36 14.60
N SER A 238 10.42 -1.05 14.50
CA SER A 238 10.66 -0.17 15.64
C SER A 238 9.96 1.17 15.47
N GLY A 239 9.51 1.79 16.55
CA GLY A 239 9.05 3.18 16.56
C GLY A 239 10.15 4.17 16.99
N ASN A 240 11.36 3.68 17.21
CA ASN A 240 12.51 4.51 17.59
C ASN A 240 13.63 4.32 16.56
N ALA A 241 14.06 5.43 15.95
CA ALA A 241 15.11 5.43 14.94
C ALA A 241 16.47 4.92 15.47
N ASP A 242 16.74 5.05 16.75
CA ASP A 242 18.00 4.56 17.38
C ASP A 242 18.13 3.03 17.33
N PHE A 243 17.04 2.31 17.14
CA PHE A 243 17.04 0.84 17.02
C PHE A 243 17.06 0.35 15.57
N LEU A 244 17.14 1.26 14.61
CA LEU A 244 17.17 0.88 13.20
C LEU A 244 18.53 0.30 12.81
N GLY A 245 18.50 -0.67 11.92
CA GLY A 245 19.65 -1.35 11.37
C GLY A 245 19.22 -2.27 10.23
N PRO A 246 20.14 -2.97 9.59
CA PRO A 246 19.80 -3.86 8.47
C PRO A 246 18.67 -4.82 8.82
N GLY A 247 17.60 -4.80 8.03
CA GLY A 247 16.41 -5.65 8.21
C GLY A 247 15.45 -5.22 9.32
N ILE A 248 15.64 -4.04 9.92
CA ILE A 248 14.70 -3.44 10.87
C ILE A 248 14.07 -2.20 10.23
N PHE A 249 12.76 -2.19 10.14
CA PHE A 249 12.00 -1.08 9.55
C PHE A 249 11.44 -0.16 10.65
N TYR A 250 11.45 1.14 10.39
CA TYR A 250 10.70 2.08 11.20
C TYR A 250 9.20 1.96 10.92
N ASN A 251 8.39 1.90 11.97
CA ASN A 251 6.95 1.93 11.87
C ASN A 251 6.40 3.15 12.60
N PRO A 252 5.85 4.15 11.90
CA PRO A 252 5.36 5.39 12.50
C PRO A 252 4.28 5.18 13.56
N TYR A 253 3.50 4.12 13.48
CA TYR A 253 2.50 3.81 14.51
C TYR A 253 3.09 3.40 15.86
N LEU A 254 4.37 2.99 15.89
CA LEU A 254 5.07 2.64 17.12
C LEU A 254 5.82 3.82 17.75
N ALA A 255 5.89 4.97 17.06
CA ALA A 255 6.52 6.17 17.60
C ALA A 255 5.87 6.56 18.96
N GLU A 256 6.69 7.03 19.89
CA GLU A 256 6.27 7.33 21.27
C GLU A 256 5.16 8.41 21.31
N ASP A 257 5.23 9.38 20.41
CA ASP A 257 4.29 10.49 20.30
C ASP A 257 3.09 10.20 19.37
N CYS A 258 3.04 9.02 18.74
CA CYS A 258 1.95 8.66 17.83
C CYS A 258 0.60 8.57 18.55
N ARG A 259 -0.35 9.39 18.10
CA ARG A 259 -1.73 9.45 18.61
C ARG A 259 -2.78 9.02 17.56
N LEU A 260 -2.32 8.47 16.43
CA LEU A 260 -3.22 8.02 15.35
C LEU A 260 -4.02 6.79 15.79
N ALA A 261 -5.33 6.85 15.63
CA ALA A 261 -6.23 5.76 16.02
C ALA A 261 -6.05 4.52 15.13
N GLY A 262 -5.90 4.73 13.83
CA GLY A 262 -5.81 3.70 12.80
C GLY A 262 -6.59 4.09 11.55
N SER A 263 -6.57 3.22 10.57
CA SER A 263 -7.18 3.39 9.25
C SER A 263 -8.46 2.56 9.06
N TYR A 264 -8.63 1.50 9.80
CA TYR A 264 -9.77 0.57 9.72
C TYR A 264 -10.53 0.52 11.05
N CYS A 265 -11.86 0.49 10.99
CA CYS A 265 -12.70 0.41 12.19
C CYS A 265 -13.69 -0.75 12.10
N TYR A 266 -13.58 -1.71 13.01
CA TYR A 266 -14.47 -2.84 13.11
C TYR A 266 -15.04 -2.96 14.54
N GLY A 267 -16.36 -3.12 14.65
CA GLY A 267 -17.03 -3.24 15.96
C GLY A 267 -16.78 -2.05 16.91
N GLY A 268 -16.49 -0.85 16.37
CA GLY A 268 -16.15 0.33 17.18
C GLY A 268 -14.68 0.39 17.62
N VAL A 269 -13.88 -0.61 17.26
CA VAL A 269 -12.43 -0.66 17.55
C VAL A 269 -11.64 -0.25 16.33
N TRP A 270 -10.71 0.70 16.51
CA TRP A 270 -9.80 1.12 15.45
C TRP A 270 -8.58 0.24 15.37
N HIS A 271 -8.22 -0.15 14.14
CA HIS A 271 -7.08 -0.98 13.82
C HIS A 271 -6.09 -0.23 12.92
N ARG A 272 -4.79 -0.47 13.13
CA ARG A 272 -3.66 0.09 12.38
C ARG A 272 -3.19 -0.91 11.33
N TYR A 273 -4.11 -1.35 10.46
CA TYR A 273 -3.85 -2.40 9.46
C TYR A 273 -3.12 -1.86 8.24
N ASP A 274 -3.48 -0.65 7.78
CA ASP A 274 -2.78 0.00 6.68
C ASP A 274 -1.52 0.69 7.23
N GLN A 275 -0.35 0.23 6.79
CA GLN A 275 0.94 0.68 7.31
C GLN A 275 1.88 1.02 6.18
N ILE A 276 2.85 1.89 6.46
CA ILE A 276 4.02 2.17 5.63
C ILE A 276 5.24 2.02 6.53
N LEU A 277 6.03 0.98 6.26
CA LEU A 277 7.28 0.73 6.96
C LEU A 277 8.43 1.37 6.17
N LEU A 278 9.44 1.89 6.87
CA LEU A 278 10.52 2.67 6.29
C LEU A 278 11.88 2.05 6.61
N SER A 279 12.76 1.97 5.61
CA SER A 279 14.14 1.49 5.80
C SER A 279 15.00 2.47 6.62
N PRO A 280 16.12 1.99 7.20
CA PRO A 280 17.05 2.84 7.95
C PRO A 280 17.66 3.99 7.14
N SER A 281 17.81 3.82 5.83
CA SER A 281 18.34 4.85 4.92
C SER A 281 17.52 6.14 4.89
N LEU A 282 16.25 6.08 5.29
CA LEU A 282 15.38 7.26 5.40
C LEU A 282 15.55 8.04 6.73
N PHE A 283 16.64 7.75 7.49
CA PHE A 283 16.99 8.34 8.77
C PHE A 283 18.49 8.64 8.88
N ASP A 284 19.24 8.65 7.78
CA ASP A 284 20.71 8.75 7.77
C ASP A 284 21.21 10.17 7.40
N ARG A 285 20.31 11.11 7.19
CA ARG A 285 20.52 12.50 6.77
C ARG A 285 21.09 12.65 5.36
N ARG A 286 20.76 11.70 4.48
CA ARG A 286 21.14 11.70 3.05
C ARG A 286 19.89 11.57 2.21
N ASN A 287 19.95 12.03 0.96
CA ASN A 287 18.89 11.83 -0.03
C ASN A 287 17.47 12.14 0.52
N TRP A 288 16.58 11.14 0.52
CA TRP A 288 15.25 11.26 1.11
C TRP A 288 15.27 10.94 2.61
N GLU A 289 14.64 11.79 3.40
CA GLU A 289 14.46 11.65 4.85
C GLU A 289 12.98 11.51 5.20
N TYR A 290 12.66 10.65 6.15
CA TYR A 290 11.31 10.58 6.70
C TYR A 290 10.92 11.92 7.37
N SER A 291 9.73 12.41 7.03
CA SER A 291 9.19 13.65 7.58
C SER A 291 7.90 13.42 8.36
N THR A 292 6.85 12.91 7.69
CA THR A 292 5.54 12.73 8.34
C THR A 292 4.85 11.43 7.89
N PHE A 293 3.94 10.95 8.76
CA PHE A 293 3.00 9.89 8.45
C PHE A 293 1.61 10.30 8.91
N GLU A 294 0.61 10.09 8.08
CA GLU A 294 -0.75 10.53 8.31
C GLU A 294 -1.77 9.44 7.96
N VAL A 295 -2.88 9.40 8.71
CA VAL A 295 -4.13 8.75 8.31
C VAL A 295 -5.06 9.82 7.76
N ILE A 296 -5.44 9.71 6.49
CA ILE A 296 -6.23 10.72 5.79
C ILE A 296 -7.70 10.62 6.22
N ARG A 297 -8.17 11.64 6.92
CA ARG A 297 -9.51 11.68 7.54
C ARG A 297 -10.36 12.83 6.99
N PHE A 298 -10.50 12.89 5.67
CA PHE A 298 -11.38 13.91 5.10
C PHE A 298 -12.83 13.71 5.58
N PRO A 299 -13.56 14.79 5.90
CA PRO A 299 -14.93 14.68 6.42
C PRO A 299 -15.86 13.85 5.54
N TYR A 300 -15.69 13.88 4.22
CA TYR A 300 -16.52 13.11 3.29
C TYR A 300 -16.21 11.62 3.28
N LEU A 301 -15.02 11.20 3.76
CA LEU A 301 -14.65 9.78 3.92
C LEU A 301 -15.26 9.14 5.18
N LEU A 302 -15.84 9.94 6.06
CA LEU A 302 -16.33 9.52 7.36
C LEU A 302 -17.86 9.55 7.41
N LYS A 303 -18.42 8.66 8.22
CA LYS A 303 -19.80 8.73 8.68
C LYS A 303 -19.93 9.75 9.82
N GLY A 304 -21.16 10.03 10.25
CA GLY A 304 -21.42 10.92 11.38
C GLY A 304 -20.85 10.45 12.72
N ASP A 305 -20.57 9.15 12.86
CA ASP A 305 -19.91 8.55 14.03
C ASP A 305 -18.38 8.58 13.95
N GLY A 306 -17.83 9.16 12.87
CA GLY A 306 -16.39 9.28 12.62
C GLY A 306 -15.73 8.03 12.07
N THR A 307 -16.47 6.94 11.81
CA THR A 307 -15.96 5.72 11.17
C THR A 307 -15.89 5.86 9.65
N PRO A 308 -15.08 5.03 8.93
CA PRO A 308 -14.98 5.09 7.48
C PRO A 308 -16.33 4.88 6.81
N LYS A 309 -16.60 5.64 5.76
CA LYS A 309 -17.80 5.53 4.95
C LYS A 309 -17.56 4.52 3.84
N ARG A 310 -17.71 3.23 4.18
CA ARG A 310 -17.52 2.11 3.27
C ARG A 310 -18.38 2.23 2.00
N TRP A 311 -17.97 1.54 0.96
CA TRP A 311 -18.72 1.44 -0.28
C TRP A 311 -20.04 0.68 -0.08
N ASP A 312 -21.11 1.21 -0.64
CA ASP A 312 -22.45 0.59 -0.64
C ASP A 312 -22.93 0.37 -2.08
N LEU A 313 -22.96 -0.89 -2.52
CA LEU A 313 -23.39 -1.30 -3.85
C LEU A 313 -24.85 -0.94 -4.17
N LYS A 314 -25.72 -0.88 -3.15
CA LYS A 314 -27.15 -0.61 -3.36
C LYS A 314 -27.42 0.84 -3.64
N THR A 315 -26.74 1.71 -2.93
CA THR A 315 -26.91 3.16 -3.04
C THR A 315 -25.87 3.82 -3.93
N LEU A 316 -24.86 3.07 -4.39
CA LEU A 316 -23.69 3.53 -5.11
C LEU A 316 -23.02 4.72 -4.40
N SER A 317 -22.84 4.62 -3.10
CA SER A 317 -22.32 5.68 -2.26
C SER A 317 -21.22 5.18 -1.33
N GLY A 318 -20.46 6.12 -0.75
CA GLY A 318 -19.33 5.78 0.10
C GLY A 318 -18.03 5.64 -0.68
N TYR A 319 -17.02 5.08 -0.02
CA TYR A 319 -15.64 5.04 -0.51
C TYR A 319 -14.95 3.71 -0.19
N SER A 320 -14.54 3.50 1.06
CA SER A 320 -13.94 2.26 1.56
C SER A 320 -14.19 2.14 3.05
N ASP A 321 -14.12 0.94 3.59
CA ASP A 321 -14.09 0.67 5.02
C ASP A 321 -12.70 0.92 5.64
N HIS A 322 -11.71 1.25 4.80
CA HIS A 322 -10.40 1.76 5.20
C HIS A 322 -10.27 3.26 4.92
N LEU A 323 -9.35 3.91 5.61
CA LEU A 323 -8.88 5.27 5.34
C LEU A 323 -7.49 5.21 4.71
N PRO A 324 -7.18 6.09 3.72
CA PRO A 324 -5.83 6.13 3.17
C PRO A 324 -4.80 6.50 4.23
N VAL A 325 -3.59 5.98 4.09
CA VAL A 325 -2.41 6.42 4.85
C VAL A 325 -1.39 7.01 3.91
N MET A 326 -0.66 8.02 4.36
CA MET A 326 0.35 8.69 3.54
C MET A 326 1.62 8.94 4.33
N VAL A 327 2.75 8.71 3.69
CA VAL A 327 4.06 9.15 4.16
C VAL A 327 4.56 10.29 3.28
N THR A 328 5.21 11.27 3.90
CA THR A 328 5.96 12.31 3.21
C THR A 328 7.43 12.14 3.56
N LEU A 329 8.26 12.06 2.53
CA LEU A 329 9.70 12.18 2.62
C LEU A 329 10.10 13.59 2.19
N THR A 330 11.17 14.12 2.76
CA THR A 330 11.75 15.42 2.39
C THR A 330 13.21 15.22 1.98
N ARG A 331 13.66 16.03 1.04
CA ARG A 331 15.06 16.02 0.65
C ARG A 331 15.93 16.47 1.84
N SER A 332 16.99 15.72 2.10
CA SER A 332 17.96 16.10 3.14
C SER A 332 18.59 17.46 2.83
N PRO A 333 18.60 18.40 3.78
CA PRO A 333 19.22 19.69 3.59
C PRO A 333 20.77 19.63 3.58
N TRP A 334 21.34 18.48 3.83
CA TRP A 334 22.78 18.27 4.01
C TRP A 334 23.50 17.73 2.77
N GLU A 335 22.84 17.59 1.63
CA GLU A 335 23.49 17.31 0.35
C GLU A 335 24.21 18.59 -0.16
N ILE A 336 25.51 18.59 -0.03
CA ILE A 336 26.41 19.56 -0.69
C ILE A 336 27.12 18.88 -1.84
#